data_5c8ef64faa2e61eb81a4c4e035668bbd
#
_entry.id   5c8ef64faa2e61eb81a4c4e035668bbd
#
_cell.length_a   1.000
_cell.length_b   1.000
_cell.length_c   1.000
_cell.angle_alpha   90.00
_cell.angle_beta   90.00
_cell.angle_gamma   90.00
#
_symmetry.space_group_name_H-M   'P 1'
#
loop_
_entity.id
_entity.type
_entity.pdbx_description
1 polymer ?
#
loop_
_entity_poly.entity_id
_entity_poly.type
_entity_poly.pdbx_seq_one_letter_code
_entity_poly.pdbx_strand_id
1 'polypeptide(L)'
;MIKIHNNNEYHGGPQVKNYTFKNGVVSAIDFEDSFDKNFKLEDIQFRDFVLFLFSLTELKKDIDYKEIIDIYMKETKKEGIDKELKSIALKLKFLTKIIENKLFYNLFFDDVINTYKLVKTLQKL
;
A
#
# COMPACT_ATOMS: atom_id res chain seq x y z
N MET A 1 -3.10 10.65 4.38
CA MET A 1 -3.76 9.38 4.77
C MET A 1 -3.87 9.21 6.28
N ILE A 2 -2.78 9.19 7.06
CA ILE A 2 -2.83 9.00 8.53
C ILE A 2 -3.84 9.93 9.23
N LYS A 3 -3.84 11.23 8.92
CA LYS A 3 -4.83 12.18 9.49
C LYS A 3 -6.27 11.84 9.12
N ILE A 4 -6.51 11.37 7.91
CA ILE A 4 -7.83 10.95 7.44
C ILE A 4 -8.30 9.74 8.28
N HIS A 5 -7.46 8.73 8.40
CA HIS A 5 -7.79 7.54 9.18
C HIS A 5 -7.97 7.81 10.68
N ASN A 6 -7.18 8.72 11.26
CA ASN A 6 -7.32 9.11 12.66
C ASN A 6 -8.61 9.92 12.93
N ASN A 7 -9.18 10.54 11.91
CA ASN A 7 -10.49 11.21 11.96
C ASN A 7 -11.67 10.26 11.72
N ASN A 8 -11.44 8.94 11.68
CA ASN A 8 -12.44 7.92 11.34
C ASN A 8 -13.04 8.11 9.94
N GLU A 9 -12.22 8.57 9.01
CA GLU A 9 -12.56 8.75 7.60
C GLU A 9 -11.67 7.84 6.73
N TYR A 10 -11.97 7.77 5.43
CA TYR A 10 -11.18 7.09 4.43
C TYR A 10 -11.04 7.94 3.17
N HIS A 11 -10.07 7.62 2.32
CA HIS A 11 -9.84 8.33 1.06
C HIS A 11 -10.59 7.70 -0.12
N GLY A 12 -10.65 6.36 -0.16
CA GLY A 12 -11.26 5.58 -1.24
C GLY A 12 -10.31 5.25 -2.39
N GLY A 13 -9.50 6.20 -2.84
CA GLY A 13 -8.51 6.03 -3.91
C GLY A 13 -7.14 6.63 -3.57
N PRO A 14 -6.45 6.21 -2.50
CA PRO A 14 -5.27 6.90 -1.96
C PRO A 14 -3.99 6.61 -2.74
N GLN A 15 -4.00 6.86 -4.05
CA GLN A 15 -2.79 6.79 -4.86
C GLN A 15 -1.87 7.99 -4.57
N VAL A 16 -0.56 7.78 -4.69
CA VAL A 16 0.44 8.84 -4.44
C VAL A 16 0.17 10.12 -5.25
N LYS A 17 -0.32 10.00 -6.48
CA LYS A 17 -0.70 11.13 -7.32
C LYS A 17 -1.83 11.99 -6.75
N ASN A 18 -2.64 11.44 -5.84
CA ASN A 18 -3.76 12.11 -5.18
C ASN A 18 -3.34 12.86 -3.91
N TYR A 19 -2.03 13.02 -3.72
CA TYR A 19 -1.46 13.85 -2.66
C TYR A 19 -0.59 14.95 -3.25
N THR A 20 -0.81 16.16 -2.80
CA THR A 20 0.00 17.33 -3.19
C THR A 20 0.83 17.81 -2.00
N PHE A 21 2.01 18.35 -2.28
CA PHE A 21 2.88 18.93 -1.26
C PHE A 21 3.22 20.37 -1.61
N LYS A 22 2.88 21.30 -0.72
CA LYS A 22 3.19 22.73 -0.91
C LYS A 22 3.50 23.36 0.46
N ASN A 23 4.62 24.05 0.56
CA ASN A 23 5.03 24.79 1.74
C ASN A 23 5.00 23.97 3.05
N GLY A 24 5.48 22.73 3.00
CA GLY A 24 5.49 21.83 4.16
C GLY A 24 4.13 21.16 4.47
N VAL A 25 3.10 21.42 3.68
CA VAL A 25 1.77 20.86 3.89
C VAL A 25 1.45 19.84 2.81
N VAL A 26 1.01 18.64 3.24
CA VAL A 26 0.45 17.62 2.38
C VAL A 26 -1.07 17.75 2.36
N SER A 27 -1.64 17.83 1.17
CA SER A 27 -3.09 17.83 0.96
C SER A 27 -3.51 16.61 0.16
N ALA A 28 -4.59 15.96 0.56
CA ALA A 28 -5.23 14.91 -0.21
C ALA A 28 -6.29 15.53 -1.14
N ILE A 29 -6.37 15.00 -2.35
CA ILE A 29 -7.32 15.39 -3.38
C ILE A 29 -7.96 14.13 -3.97
N ASP A 30 -9.03 14.28 -4.72
CA ASP A 30 -9.65 13.21 -5.49
C ASP A 30 -10.12 12.05 -4.60
N PHE A 31 -10.95 12.42 -3.61
CA PHE A 31 -11.65 11.44 -2.77
C PHE A 31 -12.67 10.71 -3.62
N GLU A 32 -12.48 9.43 -3.78
CA GLU A 32 -13.33 8.56 -4.58
C GLU A 32 -14.00 7.52 -3.68
N ASP A 33 -14.88 6.74 -4.29
CA ASP A 33 -15.59 5.60 -3.71
C ASP A 33 -16.48 5.91 -2.50
N SER A 34 -17.72 5.55 -2.65
CA SER A 34 -18.63 5.33 -1.53
C SER A 34 -18.77 3.82 -1.31
N PHE A 35 -18.49 3.36 -0.09
CA PHE A 35 -18.64 1.96 0.26
C PHE A 35 -20.04 1.70 0.84
N ASP A 36 -20.55 0.48 0.59
CA ASP A 36 -21.76 0.00 1.23
C ASP A 36 -21.58 0.02 2.77
N LYS A 37 -22.65 0.34 3.50
CA LYS A 37 -22.67 0.39 4.97
C LYS A 37 -22.31 -0.95 5.65
N ASN A 38 -22.31 -2.03 4.90
CA ASN A 38 -21.91 -3.36 5.37
C ASN A 38 -20.39 -3.53 5.53
N PHE A 39 -19.58 -2.65 4.94
CA PHE A 39 -18.13 -2.70 5.11
C PHE A 39 -17.72 -1.99 6.40
N LYS A 40 -16.85 -2.62 7.17
CA LYS A 40 -16.27 -1.99 8.35
C LYS A 40 -15.28 -0.91 7.95
N LEU A 41 -15.30 0.20 8.67
CA LEU A 41 -14.39 1.31 8.43
C LEU A 41 -12.92 0.87 8.46
N GLU A 42 -12.57 -0.03 9.37
CA GLU A 42 -11.22 -0.56 9.51
C GLU A 42 -10.75 -1.30 8.25
N ASP A 43 -11.62 -2.10 7.64
CA ASP A 43 -11.33 -2.84 6.41
C ASP A 43 -11.12 -1.87 5.23
N ILE A 44 -11.92 -0.80 5.16
CA ILE A 44 -11.79 0.24 4.13
C ILE A 44 -10.47 0.99 4.32
N GLN A 45 -10.12 1.37 5.54
CA GLN A 45 -8.87 2.05 5.85
C GLN A 45 -7.65 1.16 5.61
N PHE A 46 -7.76 -0.15 5.87
CA PHE A 46 -6.72 -1.11 5.54
C PHE A 46 -6.54 -1.23 4.01
N ARG A 47 -7.64 -1.33 3.25
CA ARG A 47 -7.61 -1.29 1.78
C ARG A 47 -6.91 -0.02 1.28
N ASP A 48 -7.27 1.14 1.83
CA ASP A 48 -6.63 2.42 1.49
C ASP A 48 -5.11 2.34 1.70
N PHE A 49 -4.67 1.81 2.82
CA PHE A 49 -3.24 1.68 3.09
C PHE A 49 -2.54 0.74 2.10
N VAL A 50 -3.16 -0.39 1.77
CA VAL A 50 -2.66 -1.33 0.76
C VAL A 50 -2.52 -0.64 -0.60
N LEU A 51 -3.56 0.07 -1.07
CA LEU A 51 -3.53 0.79 -2.35
C LEU A 51 -2.46 1.88 -2.38
N PHE A 52 -2.26 2.58 -1.27
CA PHE A 52 -1.18 3.56 -1.15
C PHE A 52 0.19 2.92 -1.30
N LEU A 53 0.46 1.81 -0.60
CA LEU A 53 1.73 1.08 -0.73
C LEU A 53 1.98 0.61 -2.17
N PHE A 54 0.94 0.11 -2.85
CA PHE A 54 1.05 -0.27 -4.25
C PHE A 54 1.35 0.93 -5.16
N SER A 55 0.70 2.06 -4.94
CA SER A 55 0.95 3.26 -5.76
C SER A 55 2.38 3.81 -5.62
N LEU A 56 3.04 3.57 -4.49
CA LEU A 56 4.44 3.93 -4.31
C LEU A 56 5.38 3.16 -5.25
N THR A 57 5.00 1.97 -5.70
CA THR A 57 5.82 1.19 -6.65
C THR A 57 6.01 1.91 -7.99
N GLU A 58 5.09 2.80 -8.35
CA GLU A 58 5.14 3.60 -9.58
C GLU A 58 6.27 4.64 -9.55
N LEU A 59 6.73 5.04 -8.36
CA LEU A 59 7.75 6.09 -8.23
C LEU A 59 9.15 5.68 -8.69
N LYS A 60 9.39 4.40 -9.01
CA LYS A 60 10.68 3.86 -9.46
C LYS A 60 11.88 4.23 -8.55
N LYS A 61 11.64 4.41 -7.26
CA LYS A 61 12.63 4.76 -6.24
C LYS A 61 12.82 3.59 -5.28
N ASP A 62 13.98 3.56 -4.63
CA ASP A 62 14.16 2.68 -3.49
C ASP A 62 13.36 3.24 -2.31
N ILE A 63 12.32 2.48 -1.92
CA ILE A 63 11.39 2.86 -0.87
C ILE A 63 11.53 1.88 0.27
N ASP A 64 11.74 2.39 1.47
CA ASP A 64 11.69 1.60 2.68
C ASP A 64 10.23 1.38 3.11
N TYR A 65 9.61 0.34 2.56
CA TYR A 65 8.23 -0.02 2.87
C TYR A 65 8.05 -0.39 4.34
N LYS A 66 9.10 -0.95 4.97
CA LYS A 66 9.03 -1.30 6.39
C LYS A 66 8.90 -0.05 7.24
N GLU A 67 9.71 0.96 6.99
CA GLU A 67 9.62 2.25 7.69
C GLU A 67 8.23 2.88 7.53
N ILE A 68 7.67 2.86 6.32
CA ILE A 68 6.32 3.41 6.05
C ILE A 68 5.25 2.67 6.86
N ILE A 69 5.34 1.35 6.94
CA ILE A 69 4.40 0.52 7.70
C ILE A 69 4.53 0.80 9.19
N ASP A 70 5.76 0.86 9.71
CA ASP A 70 6.03 1.15 11.12
C ASP A 70 5.50 2.54 11.51
N ILE A 71 5.71 3.57 10.67
CA ILE A 71 5.15 4.92 10.87
C ILE A 71 3.62 4.87 10.86
N TYR A 72 3.01 4.20 9.89
CA TYR A 72 1.56 4.11 9.81
C TYR A 72 0.96 3.46 11.06
N MET A 73 1.49 2.32 11.51
CA MET A 73 1.03 1.62 12.71
C MET A 73 1.18 2.50 13.96
N LYS A 74 2.34 3.13 14.12
CA LYS A 74 2.64 4.02 15.25
C LYS A 74 1.67 5.20 15.31
N GLU A 75 1.50 5.91 14.21
CA GLU A 75 0.72 7.15 14.16
C GLU A 75 -0.80 6.91 14.19
N THR A 76 -1.27 5.77 13.68
CA THR A 76 -2.69 5.39 13.74
C THR A 76 -3.05 4.55 14.96
N LYS A 77 -2.04 4.09 15.71
CA LYS A 77 -2.20 3.16 16.84
C LYS A 77 -2.91 1.85 16.45
N LYS A 78 -2.80 1.46 15.18
CA LYS A 78 -3.38 0.20 14.67
C LYS A 78 -2.35 -0.91 14.76
N GLU A 79 -2.69 -1.95 15.50
CA GLU A 79 -1.86 -3.14 15.65
C GLU A 79 -2.20 -4.19 14.59
N GLY A 80 -1.22 -5.04 14.25
CA GLY A 80 -1.44 -6.21 13.40
C GLY A 80 -1.47 -5.93 11.88
N ILE A 81 -1.34 -4.69 11.44
CA ILE A 81 -1.29 -4.31 10.01
C ILE A 81 -0.16 -5.05 9.28
N ASP A 82 1.00 -5.17 9.90
CA ASP A 82 2.16 -5.92 9.40
C ASP A 82 1.81 -7.40 9.16
N LYS A 83 1.09 -8.03 10.08
CA LYS A 83 0.65 -9.42 9.98
C LYS A 83 -0.37 -9.62 8.87
N GLU A 84 -1.32 -8.69 8.73
CA GLU A 84 -2.31 -8.74 7.65
C GLU A 84 -1.65 -8.55 6.28
N LEU A 85 -0.75 -7.58 6.13
CA LEU A 85 0.04 -7.36 4.92
C LEU A 85 0.87 -8.60 4.57
N LYS A 86 1.53 -9.19 5.54
CA LYS A 86 2.28 -10.43 5.37
C LYS A 86 1.38 -11.59 4.92
N SER A 87 0.20 -11.73 5.52
CA SER A 87 -0.77 -12.76 5.12
C SER A 87 -1.18 -12.63 3.66
N ILE A 88 -1.48 -11.40 3.19
CA ILE A 88 -1.78 -11.13 1.78
C ILE A 88 -0.59 -11.46 0.89
N ALA A 89 0.60 -11.01 1.26
CA ALA A 89 1.82 -11.24 0.48
C ALA A 89 2.17 -12.74 0.37
N LEU A 90 1.90 -13.51 1.41
CA LEU A 90 2.11 -14.97 1.37
C LEU A 90 1.12 -15.69 0.44
N LYS A 91 -0.13 -15.20 0.33
CA LYS A 91 -1.10 -15.72 -0.64
C LYS A 91 -0.64 -15.46 -2.08
N LEU A 92 0.14 -14.40 -2.31
CA LEU A 92 0.73 -14.07 -3.61
C LEU A 92 2.05 -14.82 -3.90
N LYS A 93 2.49 -15.73 -3.04
CA LYS A 93 3.75 -16.47 -3.19
C LYS A 93 3.86 -17.25 -4.51
N PHE A 94 2.74 -17.71 -5.03
CA PHE A 94 2.70 -18.37 -6.34
C PHE A 94 3.12 -17.40 -7.46
N LEU A 95 2.61 -16.17 -7.45
CA LEU A 95 2.96 -15.15 -8.44
C LEU A 95 4.43 -14.77 -8.37
N THR A 96 4.99 -14.66 -7.17
CA THR A 96 6.42 -14.34 -7.01
C THR A 96 7.31 -15.43 -7.60
N LYS A 97 6.94 -16.71 -7.49
CA LYS A 97 7.69 -17.82 -8.11
C LYS A 97 7.70 -17.78 -9.63
N ILE A 98 6.60 -17.33 -10.25
CA ILE A 98 6.54 -17.16 -11.71
C ILE A 98 7.49 -16.04 -12.14
N ILE A 99 7.48 -14.92 -11.43
CA ILE A 99 8.32 -13.76 -11.74
C ILE A 99 9.82 -14.07 -11.50
N GLU A 100 10.15 -14.87 -10.49
CA GLU A 100 11.54 -15.31 -10.21
C GLU A 100 12.12 -16.21 -11.29
N ASN A 101 11.31 -16.81 -12.14
CA ASN A 101 11.81 -17.62 -13.25
C ASN A 101 12.46 -16.69 -14.30
N LYS A 102 13.78 -16.82 -14.49
CA LYS A 102 14.59 -16.00 -15.42
C LYS A 102 14.04 -15.95 -16.86
N LEU A 103 13.33 -17.00 -17.29
CA LEU A 103 12.72 -17.04 -18.63
C LEU A 103 11.56 -16.04 -18.76
N PHE A 104 10.89 -15.72 -17.68
CA PHE A 104 9.72 -14.82 -17.68
C PHE A 104 10.07 -13.39 -17.19
N TYR A 105 11.13 -13.23 -16.39
CA TYR A 105 11.50 -11.94 -15.79
C TYR A 105 11.63 -10.80 -16.81
N ASN A 106 12.25 -11.08 -17.95
CA ASN A 106 12.47 -10.09 -19.02
C ASN A 106 11.20 -9.77 -19.83
N LEU A 107 10.11 -10.52 -19.62
CA LEU A 107 8.82 -10.30 -20.27
C LEU A 107 7.90 -9.36 -19.45
N PHE A 108 8.25 -9.09 -18.20
CA PHE A 108 7.44 -8.27 -17.33
C PHE A 108 7.84 -6.79 -17.44
N PHE A 109 6.81 -5.93 -17.43
CA PHE A 109 6.98 -4.49 -17.37
C PHE A 109 7.52 -4.05 -15.99
N ASP A 110 8.17 -2.89 -15.94
CA ASP A 110 8.74 -2.31 -14.72
C ASP A 110 7.77 -2.29 -13.53
N ASP A 111 6.49 -2.04 -13.79
CA ASP A 111 5.45 -1.97 -12.75
C ASP A 111 5.25 -3.32 -12.05
N VAL A 112 5.31 -4.42 -12.81
CA VAL A 112 5.23 -5.78 -12.25
C VAL A 112 6.45 -6.07 -11.39
N ILE A 113 7.64 -5.65 -11.83
CA ILE A 113 8.89 -5.83 -11.10
C ILE A 113 8.87 -5.03 -9.79
N ASN A 114 8.38 -3.80 -9.82
CA ASN A 114 8.28 -2.97 -8.62
C ASN A 114 7.24 -3.51 -7.63
N THR A 115 6.11 -3.97 -8.13
CA THR A 115 5.10 -4.67 -7.32
C THR A 115 5.69 -5.95 -6.70
N TYR A 116 6.48 -6.71 -7.45
CA TYR A 116 7.20 -7.87 -6.92
C TYR A 116 8.13 -7.51 -5.76
N LYS A 117 8.89 -6.41 -5.86
CA LYS A 117 9.76 -5.93 -4.77
C LYS A 117 8.96 -5.62 -3.51
N LEU A 118 7.82 -4.93 -3.65
CA LEU A 118 6.91 -4.68 -2.53
C LEU A 118 6.45 -5.98 -1.89
N VAL A 119 5.91 -6.92 -2.68
CA VAL A 119 5.42 -8.21 -2.17
C VAL A 119 6.53 -8.98 -1.44
N LYS A 120 7.75 -8.99 -1.97
CA LYS A 120 8.90 -9.62 -1.31
C LYS A 120 9.25 -8.96 0.02
N THR A 121 9.16 -7.64 0.11
CA THR A 121 9.37 -6.93 1.37
C THR A 121 8.30 -7.29 2.39
N LEU A 122 7.03 -7.30 1.99
CA LEU A 122 5.91 -7.66 2.86
C LEU A 122 5.99 -9.13 3.35
N GLN A 123 6.54 -10.04 2.56
CA GLN A 123 6.75 -11.45 2.98
C GLN A 123 7.79 -11.59 4.09
N LYS A 124 8.66 -10.60 4.27
CA LYS A 124 9.73 -10.60 5.28
C LYS A 124 9.33 -9.89 6.59
N LEU A 125 8.20 -9.18 6.60
CA LEU A 125 7.65 -8.61 7.82
C LEU A 125 7.35 -9.70 8.86
#